data_4de44d2ca1c05a49d4a7d9ded5ae80ac
#
_entry.id   4de44d2ca1c05a49d4a7d9ded5ae80ac
#
_cell.length_a   1.000
_cell.length_b   1.000
_cell.length_c   1.000
_cell.angle_alpha   90.00
_cell.angle_beta   90.00
_cell.angle_gamma   90.00
#
_symmetry.space_group_name_H-M   'P 1'
#
loop_
_entity.id
_entity.type
_entity.pdbx_description
1 polymer ?
#
loop_
_entity_poly.entity_id
_entity_poly.type
_entity_poly.pdbx_seq_one_letter_code
_entity_poly.pdbx_strand_id
1 'polypeptide(L)'
;MNLAKRVFTVSGWTFLSRILGLVRDRLFAGAFGVSTTLDAFLMAFQLPNLLRNLFGEGALSAAFVPRYVQLRDKDPAAAESFAGRVLARLALGLSAFCVVAMAVAAACVVLAPPATALVAHFALPQLPFLIFICVAAIMGGVLNGRRRFWVPAAAPVVLNLCLIATVWMDTEDEVHLLPYAVLVAGASQLVLHLAALAKSGGVPPFALTGGEDVRELRRAMAPVVLATGLHQINAFLDTVIAYVFLRDVAPGAVAILYFGNRLLQFPMALIAHGVGTAAYPELASRAALGWSATGEGLRIAGRLLAFFLMPAAVGLFVVAEPLVRAIYQTGSFGADAVGRTVLVTSFYALALVPMSLAKLQVRAFHVHRDQATPVRVSIAMVALNLALNLVLVN
;
A
#
# COMPACT_ATOMS: atom_id res chain seq x y z
N MET A 1 -1.13 -0.66 29.49
CA MET A 1 0.15 -0.82 28.79
C MET A 1 0.73 0.56 28.55
N ASN A 2 1.98 0.83 28.98
CA ASN A 2 2.63 2.13 28.89
C ASN A 2 2.83 2.54 27.41
N LEU A 3 2.80 3.82 27.07
CA LEU A 3 2.93 4.33 25.69
C LEU A 3 4.18 3.76 25.00
N ALA A 4 5.31 3.75 25.71
CA ALA A 4 6.57 3.19 25.19
C ALA A 4 6.43 1.72 24.75
N LYS A 5 5.74 0.88 25.55
CA LYS A 5 5.50 -0.53 25.21
C LYS A 5 4.64 -0.70 23.96
N ARG A 6 3.67 0.20 23.73
CA ARG A 6 2.83 0.20 22.50
C ARG A 6 3.64 0.57 21.28
N VAL A 7 4.44 1.64 21.37
CA VAL A 7 5.33 2.09 20.30
C VAL A 7 6.31 0.96 19.95
N PHE A 8 6.97 0.36 20.95
CA PHE A 8 7.90 -0.74 20.72
C PHE A 8 7.24 -1.96 20.06
N THR A 9 6.01 -2.31 20.48
CA THR A 9 5.27 -3.42 19.87
C THR A 9 4.97 -3.16 18.39
N VAL A 10 4.41 -1.98 18.05
CA VAL A 10 4.07 -1.64 16.66
C VAL A 10 5.32 -1.54 15.80
N SER A 11 6.36 -0.84 16.29
CA SER A 11 7.63 -0.69 15.57
C SER A 11 8.32 -2.04 15.35
N GLY A 12 8.31 -2.93 16.34
CA GLY A 12 8.91 -4.27 16.23
C GLY A 12 8.22 -5.13 15.14
N TRP A 13 6.89 -5.18 15.11
CA TRP A 13 6.15 -5.89 14.08
C TRP A 13 6.35 -5.25 12.69
N THR A 14 6.38 -3.93 12.61
CA THR A 14 6.65 -3.22 11.36
C THR A 14 8.05 -3.52 10.84
N PHE A 15 9.07 -3.52 11.71
CA PHE A 15 10.44 -3.85 11.36
C PHE A 15 10.57 -5.30 10.88
N LEU A 16 9.97 -6.24 11.61
CA LEU A 16 9.94 -7.66 11.23
C LEU A 16 9.28 -7.84 9.85
N SER A 17 8.14 -7.18 9.61
CA SER A 17 7.46 -7.22 8.31
C SER A 17 8.34 -6.69 7.16
N ARG A 18 9.15 -5.66 7.41
CA ARG A 18 10.07 -5.11 6.40
C ARG A 18 11.20 -6.07 6.06
N ILE A 19 11.79 -6.72 7.09
CA ILE A 19 12.81 -7.75 6.89
C ILE A 19 12.23 -8.91 6.10
N LEU A 20 11.08 -9.45 6.51
CA LEU A 20 10.43 -10.55 5.81
C LEU A 20 10.03 -10.15 4.38
N GLY A 21 9.61 -8.90 4.17
CA GLY A 21 9.36 -8.38 2.83
C GLY A 21 10.61 -8.39 1.93
N LEU A 22 11.77 -8.03 2.46
CA LEU A 22 13.04 -8.08 1.73
C LEU A 22 13.48 -9.52 1.45
N VAL A 23 13.32 -10.41 2.44
CA VAL A 23 13.60 -11.86 2.26
C VAL A 23 12.70 -12.44 1.17
N ARG A 24 11.40 -12.15 1.20
CA ARG A 24 10.46 -12.55 0.15
C ARG A 24 10.90 -12.04 -1.23
N ASP A 25 11.25 -10.74 -1.32
CA ASP A 25 11.62 -10.13 -2.59
C ASP A 25 12.92 -10.75 -3.15
N ARG A 26 13.89 -11.11 -2.29
CA ARG A 26 15.08 -11.87 -2.66
C ARG A 26 14.73 -13.27 -3.17
N LEU A 27 13.82 -13.97 -2.49
CA LEU A 27 13.37 -15.30 -2.90
C LEU A 27 12.62 -15.23 -4.24
N PHE A 28 11.76 -14.22 -4.43
CA PHE A 28 11.07 -14.00 -5.72
C PHE A 28 12.06 -13.73 -6.85
N ALA A 29 13.08 -12.91 -6.60
CA ALA A 29 14.14 -12.67 -7.56
C ALA A 29 14.88 -13.97 -7.94
N GLY A 30 15.21 -14.78 -6.94
CA GLY A 30 15.92 -16.05 -7.17
C GLY A 30 15.06 -17.10 -7.88
N ALA A 31 13.83 -17.27 -7.48
CA ALA A 31 12.94 -18.29 -8.04
C ALA A 31 12.40 -17.90 -9.44
N PHE A 32 11.92 -16.67 -9.59
CA PHE A 32 11.16 -16.24 -10.76
C PHE A 32 11.91 -15.29 -11.70
N GLY A 33 13.01 -14.68 -11.23
CA GLY A 33 13.77 -13.69 -11.97
C GLY A 33 12.93 -12.49 -12.39
N VAL A 34 13.17 -12.00 -13.60
CA VAL A 34 12.36 -10.98 -14.31
C VAL A 34 11.61 -11.65 -15.46
N SER A 35 10.50 -12.27 -15.15
CA SER A 35 9.70 -13.06 -16.08
C SER A 35 8.34 -12.42 -16.37
N THR A 36 7.79 -12.71 -17.55
CA THR A 36 6.44 -12.27 -17.94
C THR A 36 5.36 -12.85 -17.01
N THR A 37 5.60 -14.02 -16.45
CA THR A 37 4.70 -14.66 -15.50
C THR A 37 4.69 -13.93 -14.16
N LEU A 38 5.86 -13.51 -13.64
CA LEU A 38 5.95 -12.67 -12.46
C LEU A 38 5.32 -11.29 -12.71
N ASP A 39 5.51 -10.71 -13.89
CA ASP A 39 4.86 -9.45 -14.30
C ASP A 39 3.33 -9.57 -14.23
N ALA A 40 2.77 -10.67 -14.75
CA ALA A 40 1.33 -10.92 -14.72
C ALA A 40 0.80 -11.07 -13.29
N PHE A 41 1.53 -11.77 -12.41
CA PHE A 41 1.19 -11.88 -10.99
C PHE A 41 1.22 -10.50 -10.30
N LEU A 42 2.29 -9.72 -10.48
CA LEU A 42 2.43 -8.40 -9.89
C LEU A 42 1.35 -7.43 -10.39
N MET A 43 1.03 -7.50 -11.68
CA MET A 43 -0.06 -6.73 -12.29
C MET A 43 -1.42 -7.10 -11.69
N ALA A 44 -1.71 -8.39 -11.56
CA ALA A 44 -2.94 -8.88 -10.94
C ALA A 44 -3.06 -8.45 -9.48
N PHE A 45 -1.94 -8.41 -8.73
CA PHE A 45 -1.89 -8.00 -7.33
C PHE A 45 -2.05 -6.49 -7.13
N GLN A 46 -1.82 -5.67 -8.17
CA GLN A 46 -1.93 -4.20 -8.05
C GLN A 46 -3.32 -3.74 -7.66
N LEU A 47 -4.39 -4.31 -8.23
CA LEU A 47 -5.76 -3.90 -7.91
C LEU A 47 -6.14 -4.21 -6.46
N PRO A 48 -5.96 -5.43 -5.93
CA PRO A 48 -6.16 -5.71 -4.50
C PRO A 48 -5.32 -4.82 -3.59
N ASN A 49 -4.07 -4.57 -3.94
CA ASN A 49 -3.17 -3.74 -3.15
C ASN A 49 -3.57 -2.25 -3.15
N LEU A 50 -4.02 -1.73 -4.30
CA LEU A 50 -4.55 -0.37 -4.44
C LEU A 50 -5.74 -0.17 -3.49
N LEU A 51 -6.72 -1.06 -3.56
CA LEU A 51 -7.94 -0.97 -2.74
C LEU A 51 -7.64 -1.20 -1.25
N ARG A 52 -6.69 -2.10 -0.92
CA ARG A 52 -6.18 -2.26 0.45
C ARG A 52 -5.60 -0.94 0.98
N ASN A 53 -4.78 -0.25 0.18
CA ASN A 53 -4.17 1.02 0.58
C ASN A 53 -5.22 2.12 0.76
N LEU A 54 -6.24 2.16 -0.09
CA LEU A 54 -7.33 3.14 0.01
C LEU A 54 -8.21 2.90 1.24
N PHE A 55 -8.65 1.67 1.45
CA PHE A 55 -9.62 1.34 2.49
C PHE A 55 -8.96 0.87 3.80
N GLY A 56 -7.85 0.12 3.72
CA GLY A 56 -7.22 -0.48 4.90
C GLY A 56 -6.34 0.48 5.69
N GLU A 57 -5.44 1.17 5.03
CA GLU A 57 -4.42 2.02 5.67
C GLU A 57 -4.71 3.52 5.53
N GLY A 58 -5.63 3.90 4.63
CA GLY A 58 -5.90 5.28 4.26
C GLY A 58 -7.18 5.87 4.89
N ALA A 59 -8.11 6.25 4.02
CA ALA A 59 -9.28 7.04 4.36
C ALA A 59 -10.20 6.40 5.39
N LEU A 60 -10.41 5.08 5.31
CA LEU A 60 -11.32 4.39 6.23
C LEU A 60 -10.78 4.40 7.65
N SER A 61 -9.52 4.03 7.85
CA SER A 61 -8.90 4.05 9.18
C SER A 61 -8.83 5.46 9.76
N ALA A 62 -8.52 6.46 8.94
CA ALA A 62 -8.43 7.86 9.37
C ALA A 62 -9.78 8.45 9.82
N ALA A 63 -10.88 8.06 9.17
CA ALA A 63 -12.21 8.54 9.51
C ALA A 63 -12.92 7.65 10.57
N PHE A 64 -12.72 6.32 10.48
CA PHE A 64 -13.40 5.35 11.32
C PHE A 64 -12.89 5.35 12.76
N VAL A 65 -11.56 5.29 12.96
CA VAL A 65 -10.99 5.11 14.32
C VAL A 65 -11.34 6.25 15.27
N PRO A 66 -11.21 7.54 14.90
CA PRO A 66 -11.61 8.63 15.79
C PRO A 66 -13.09 8.59 16.16
N ARG A 67 -13.97 8.28 15.18
CA ARG A 67 -15.41 8.21 15.42
C ARG A 67 -15.77 7.04 16.33
N TYR A 68 -15.16 5.86 16.10
CA TYR A 68 -15.36 4.70 16.96
C TYR A 68 -14.93 4.97 18.40
N VAL A 69 -13.74 5.59 18.61
CA VAL A 69 -13.24 5.92 19.96
C VAL A 69 -14.16 6.94 20.65
N GLN A 70 -14.58 8.00 19.96
CA GLN A 70 -15.51 9.00 20.51
C GLN A 70 -16.86 8.38 20.94
N LEU A 71 -17.40 7.48 20.12
CA LEU A 71 -18.62 6.76 20.47
C LEU A 71 -18.39 5.83 21.65
N ARG A 72 -17.29 5.10 21.69
CA ARG A 72 -16.97 4.15 22.74
C ARG A 72 -16.78 4.81 24.11
N ASP A 73 -16.23 6.02 24.13
CA ASP A 73 -16.05 6.77 25.39
C ASP A 73 -17.39 7.25 25.96
N LYS A 74 -18.44 7.41 25.11
CA LYS A 74 -19.79 7.83 25.51
C LYS A 74 -20.73 6.65 25.76
N ASP A 75 -20.78 5.73 24.81
CA ASP A 75 -21.65 4.55 24.80
C ASP A 75 -20.94 3.39 24.04
N PRO A 76 -20.37 2.43 24.80
CA PRO A 76 -19.71 1.26 24.21
C PRO A 76 -20.62 0.43 23.29
N ALA A 77 -21.93 0.31 23.61
CA ALA A 77 -22.85 -0.48 22.80
C ALA A 77 -23.14 0.20 21.45
N ALA A 78 -23.30 1.53 21.45
CA ALA A 78 -23.44 2.31 20.22
C ALA A 78 -22.19 2.22 19.33
N ALA A 79 -20.98 2.22 19.92
CA ALA A 79 -19.74 2.06 19.19
C ALA A 79 -19.62 0.67 18.50
N GLU A 80 -20.00 -0.39 19.20
CA GLU A 80 -20.00 -1.74 18.63
C GLU A 80 -21.05 -1.87 17.50
N SER A 81 -22.23 -1.32 17.69
CA SER A 81 -23.28 -1.26 16.66
C SER A 81 -22.83 -0.46 15.43
N PHE A 82 -22.16 0.66 15.63
CA PHE A 82 -21.55 1.44 14.53
C PHE A 82 -20.50 0.63 13.77
N ALA A 83 -19.56 0.00 14.48
CA ALA A 83 -18.54 -0.84 13.88
C ALA A 83 -19.15 -2.01 13.09
N GLY A 84 -20.17 -2.68 13.63
CA GLY A 84 -20.89 -3.75 12.97
C GLY A 84 -21.61 -3.31 11.69
N ARG A 85 -22.22 -2.12 11.69
CA ARG A 85 -22.85 -1.55 10.50
C ARG A 85 -21.83 -1.20 9.41
N VAL A 86 -20.66 -0.68 9.79
CA VAL A 86 -19.57 -0.40 8.84
C VAL A 86 -19.01 -1.70 8.24
N LEU A 87 -18.74 -2.70 9.09
CA LEU A 87 -18.25 -4.01 8.66
C LEU A 87 -19.22 -4.70 7.69
N ALA A 88 -20.52 -4.74 8.04
CA ALA A 88 -21.54 -5.39 7.22
C ALA A 88 -21.64 -4.76 5.82
N ARG A 89 -21.70 -3.43 5.73
CA ARG A 89 -21.83 -2.72 4.45
C ARG A 89 -20.57 -2.79 3.62
N LEU A 90 -19.39 -2.70 4.26
CA LEU A 90 -18.11 -2.86 3.58
C LEU A 90 -17.98 -4.27 3.01
N ALA A 91 -18.26 -5.30 3.82
CA ALA A 91 -18.20 -6.69 3.38
C ALA A 91 -19.16 -6.95 2.23
N LEU A 92 -20.42 -6.49 2.32
CA LEU A 92 -21.42 -6.66 1.26
C LEU A 92 -21.02 -5.92 -0.03
N GLY A 93 -20.59 -4.67 0.08
CA GLY A 93 -20.18 -3.86 -1.09
C GLY A 93 -18.95 -4.45 -1.78
N LEU A 94 -17.94 -4.90 -1.00
CA LEU A 94 -16.76 -5.56 -1.56
C LEU A 94 -17.08 -6.93 -2.14
N SER A 95 -18.00 -7.70 -1.53
CA SER A 95 -18.44 -8.98 -2.08
C SER A 95 -19.14 -8.79 -3.43
N ALA A 96 -20.04 -7.83 -3.53
CA ALA A 96 -20.70 -7.49 -4.80
C ALA A 96 -19.67 -7.04 -5.86
N PHE A 97 -18.71 -6.18 -5.49
CA PHE A 97 -17.62 -5.78 -6.38
C PHE A 97 -16.79 -6.99 -6.82
N CYS A 98 -16.38 -7.87 -5.89
CA CYS A 98 -15.59 -9.05 -6.21
C CYS A 98 -16.33 -10.01 -7.14
N VAL A 99 -17.63 -10.23 -6.94
CA VAL A 99 -18.44 -11.07 -7.84
C VAL A 99 -18.40 -10.54 -9.27
N VAL A 100 -18.61 -9.23 -9.44
CA VAL A 100 -18.55 -8.58 -10.76
C VAL A 100 -17.13 -8.65 -11.33
N ALA A 101 -16.11 -8.32 -10.53
CA ALA A 101 -14.72 -8.34 -10.97
C ALA A 101 -14.26 -9.76 -11.35
N MET A 102 -14.67 -10.78 -10.59
CA MET A 102 -14.40 -12.20 -10.91
C MET A 102 -15.11 -12.63 -12.18
N ALA A 103 -16.35 -12.22 -12.40
CA ALA A 103 -17.07 -12.51 -13.65
C ALA A 103 -16.35 -11.88 -14.87
N VAL A 104 -15.88 -10.64 -14.74
CA VAL A 104 -15.09 -9.97 -15.79
C VAL A 104 -13.76 -10.69 -15.98
N ALA A 105 -13.04 -11.03 -14.90
CA ALA A 105 -11.78 -11.75 -15.01
C ALA A 105 -11.97 -13.14 -15.65
N ALA A 106 -13.02 -13.88 -15.29
CA ALA A 106 -13.34 -15.16 -15.90
C ALA A 106 -13.64 -15.03 -17.41
N ALA A 107 -14.39 -13.99 -17.81
CA ALA A 107 -14.60 -13.68 -19.22
C ALA A 107 -13.28 -13.34 -19.94
N CYS A 108 -12.39 -12.56 -19.31
CA CYS A 108 -11.08 -12.24 -19.87
C CYS A 108 -10.18 -13.48 -20.03
N VAL A 109 -10.24 -14.47 -19.13
CA VAL A 109 -9.49 -15.72 -19.29
C VAL A 109 -9.86 -16.45 -20.58
N VAL A 110 -11.12 -16.37 -21.01
CA VAL A 110 -11.63 -17.09 -22.19
C VAL A 110 -11.53 -16.26 -23.47
N LEU A 111 -11.80 -14.95 -23.38
CA LEU A 111 -12.03 -14.09 -24.55
C LEU A 111 -10.88 -13.14 -24.86
N ALA A 112 -10.00 -12.86 -23.89
CA ALA A 112 -8.96 -11.87 -24.10
C ALA A 112 -7.69 -12.47 -24.70
N PRO A 113 -6.78 -11.63 -25.26
CA PRO A 113 -5.45 -12.06 -25.70
C PRO A 113 -4.67 -12.77 -24.57
N PRO A 114 -3.74 -13.70 -24.91
CA PRO A 114 -3.07 -14.57 -23.94
C PRO A 114 -2.47 -13.84 -22.74
N ALA A 115 -1.92 -12.66 -22.94
CA ALA A 115 -1.33 -11.86 -21.87
C ALA A 115 -2.36 -11.33 -20.88
N THR A 116 -3.47 -10.80 -21.37
CA THR A 116 -4.57 -10.33 -20.51
C THR A 116 -5.25 -11.52 -19.82
N ALA A 117 -5.39 -12.64 -20.53
CA ALA A 117 -5.90 -13.88 -19.98
C ALA A 117 -5.04 -14.38 -18.80
N LEU A 118 -3.70 -14.29 -18.91
CA LEU A 118 -2.78 -14.69 -17.84
C LEU A 118 -2.94 -13.80 -16.59
N VAL A 119 -3.03 -12.47 -16.76
CA VAL A 119 -3.31 -11.55 -15.64
C VAL A 119 -4.66 -11.86 -15.01
N ALA A 120 -5.69 -12.08 -15.82
CA ALA A 120 -7.03 -12.41 -15.36
C ALA A 120 -7.05 -13.76 -14.59
N HIS A 121 -6.31 -14.76 -15.07
CA HIS A 121 -6.13 -16.04 -14.38
C HIS A 121 -5.53 -15.86 -12.99
N PHE A 122 -4.49 -15.03 -12.86
CA PHE A 122 -3.89 -14.72 -11.55
C PHE A 122 -4.77 -13.83 -10.68
N ALA A 123 -5.58 -12.95 -11.28
CA ALA A 123 -6.47 -12.07 -10.52
C ALA A 123 -7.62 -12.83 -9.85
N LEU A 124 -8.16 -13.87 -10.48
CA LEU A 124 -9.31 -14.64 -9.98
C LEU A 124 -9.15 -15.08 -8.51
N PRO A 125 -8.09 -15.80 -8.09
CA PRO A 125 -7.92 -16.19 -6.68
C PRO A 125 -7.50 -15.02 -5.78
N GLN A 126 -6.98 -13.91 -6.33
CA GLN A 126 -6.57 -12.74 -5.55
C GLN A 126 -7.73 -11.77 -5.24
N LEU A 127 -8.80 -11.75 -6.04
CA LEU A 127 -9.91 -10.81 -5.84
C LEU A 127 -10.61 -11.01 -4.48
N PRO A 128 -10.92 -12.23 -3.99
CA PRO A 128 -11.51 -12.40 -2.66
C PRO A 128 -10.61 -11.94 -1.50
N PHE A 129 -9.29 -11.91 -1.68
CA PHE A 129 -8.37 -11.35 -0.70
C PHE A 129 -8.75 -9.92 -0.32
N LEU A 130 -9.30 -9.14 -1.25
CA LEU A 130 -9.75 -7.77 -1.02
C LEU A 130 -10.79 -7.69 0.11
N ILE A 131 -11.75 -8.61 0.12
CA ILE A 131 -12.77 -8.67 1.17
C ILE A 131 -12.11 -8.91 2.52
N PHE A 132 -11.24 -9.92 2.59
CA PHE A 132 -10.58 -10.32 3.83
C PHE A 132 -9.72 -9.21 4.40
N ILE A 133 -8.90 -8.55 3.58
CA ILE A 133 -7.97 -7.54 4.06
C ILE A 133 -8.67 -6.24 4.46
N CYS A 134 -9.71 -5.80 3.71
CA CYS A 134 -10.44 -4.58 4.06
C CYS A 134 -11.31 -4.78 5.31
N VAL A 135 -11.94 -5.94 5.47
CA VAL A 135 -12.68 -6.28 6.67
C VAL A 135 -11.73 -6.37 7.87
N ALA A 136 -10.58 -7.05 7.72
CA ALA A 136 -9.55 -7.11 8.76
C ALA A 136 -9.02 -5.73 9.15
N ALA A 137 -8.92 -4.79 8.21
CA ALA A 137 -8.48 -3.43 8.49
C ALA A 137 -9.46 -2.67 9.41
N ILE A 138 -10.79 -2.80 9.21
CA ILE A 138 -11.80 -2.23 10.12
C ILE A 138 -11.75 -2.92 11.48
N MET A 139 -11.63 -4.24 11.51
CA MET A 139 -11.45 -4.99 12.76
C MET A 139 -10.19 -4.53 13.50
N GLY A 140 -9.11 -4.25 12.75
CA GLY A 140 -7.89 -3.64 13.26
C GLY A 140 -8.12 -2.25 13.86
N GLY A 141 -8.98 -1.43 13.24
CA GLY A 141 -9.43 -0.15 13.76
C GLY A 141 -10.18 -0.29 15.11
N VAL A 142 -11.07 -1.27 15.22
CA VAL A 142 -11.76 -1.62 16.48
C VAL A 142 -10.75 -2.07 17.53
N LEU A 143 -9.83 -2.96 17.20
CA LEU A 143 -8.77 -3.42 18.10
C LEU A 143 -7.87 -2.27 18.58
N ASN A 144 -7.49 -1.35 17.69
CA ASN A 144 -6.75 -0.14 18.05
C ASN A 144 -7.54 0.74 19.01
N GLY A 145 -8.84 0.94 18.78
CA GLY A 145 -9.74 1.62 19.72
C GLY A 145 -9.85 0.92 21.07
N ARG A 146 -9.77 -0.42 21.10
CA ARG A 146 -9.70 -1.26 22.32
C ARG A 146 -8.29 -1.38 22.89
N ARG A 147 -7.32 -0.58 22.39
CA ARG A 147 -5.91 -0.53 22.81
C ARG A 147 -5.14 -1.85 22.58
N ARG A 148 -5.52 -2.62 21.56
CA ARG A 148 -4.88 -3.88 21.14
C ARG A 148 -4.17 -3.68 19.79
N PHE A 149 -2.93 -3.19 19.80
CA PHE A 149 -2.20 -2.72 18.61
C PHE A 149 -1.40 -3.81 17.90
N TRP A 150 -1.10 -4.93 18.56
CA TRP A 150 -0.18 -5.92 18.00
C TRP A 150 -0.75 -6.68 16.79
N VAL A 151 -2.04 -6.98 16.79
CA VAL A 151 -2.68 -7.78 15.72
C VAL A 151 -2.66 -7.04 14.39
N PRO A 152 -3.14 -5.79 14.28
CA PRO A 152 -3.02 -5.03 13.03
C PRO A 152 -1.57 -4.85 12.57
N ALA A 153 -0.63 -4.67 13.52
CA ALA A 153 0.79 -4.51 13.21
C ALA A 153 1.44 -5.83 12.71
N ALA A 154 0.95 -6.99 13.17
CA ALA A 154 1.45 -8.30 12.75
C ALA A 154 0.86 -8.79 11.41
N ALA A 155 -0.28 -8.26 10.96
CA ALA A 155 -0.97 -8.71 9.76
C ALA A 155 -0.06 -8.77 8.49
N PRO A 156 0.78 -7.77 8.19
CA PRO A 156 1.66 -7.83 7.03
C PRO A 156 2.74 -8.94 7.12
N VAL A 157 3.09 -9.39 8.33
CA VAL A 157 4.01 -10.51 8.54
C VAL A 157 3.40 -11.80 8.02
N VAL A 158 2.08 -12.02 8.26
CA VAL A 158 1.34 -13.20 7.76
C VAL A 158 1.40 -13.29 6.25
N LEU A 159 1.18 -12.17 5.53
CA LEU A 159 1.26 -12.13 4.07
C LEU A 159 2.67 -12.52 3.57
N ASN A 160 3.70 -11.95 4.18
CA ASN A 160 5.06 -12.27 3.78
C ASN A 160 5.41 -13.74 4.04
N LEU A 161 4.99 -14.31 5.17
CA LEU A 161 5.23 -15.71 5.49
C LEU A 161 4.53 -16.67 4.52
N CYS A 162 3.27 -16.40 4.16
CA CYS A 162 2.55 -17.21 3.18
C CYS A 162 3.24 -17.19 1.81
N LEU A 163 3.67 -16.00 1.35
CA LEU A 163 4.37 -15.86 0.07
C LEU A 163 5.78 -16.48 0.08
N ILE A 164 6.50 -16.41 1.20
CA ILE A 164 7.80 -17.08 1.39
C ILE A 164 7.60 -18.60 1.36
N ALA A 165 6.60 -19.12 2.08
CA ALA A 165 6.32 -20.53 2.14
C ALA A 165 6.03 -21.13 0.75
N THR A 166 5.38 -20.37 -0.15
CA THR A 166 5.09 -20.82 -1.51
C THR A 166 6.38 -21.11 -2.29
N VAL A 167 7.40 -20.25 -2.18
CA VAL A 167 8.69 -20.45 -2.87
C VAL A 167 9.45 -21.69 -2.34
N TRP A 168 9.18 -22.10 -1.09
CA TRP A 168 9.81 -23.27 -0.50
C TRP A 168 9.08 -24.60 -0.82
N MET A 169 7.96 -24.54 -1.53
CA MET A 169 7.24 -25.77 -1.92
C MET A 169 7.90 -26.51 -3.09
N ASP A 170 8.91 -25.91 -3.73
CA ASP A 170 9.75 -26.51 -4.78
C ASP A 170 8.93 -27.28 -5.84
N THR A 171 7.94 -26.61 -6.40
CA THR A 171 7.11 -27.14 -7.47
C THR A 171 7.42 -26.46 -8.80
N GLU A 172 7.32 -27.16 -9.92
CA GLU A 172 7.59 -26.59 -11.25
C GLU A 172 6.72 -25.38 -11.60
N ASP A 173 5.57 -25.23 -10.91
CA ASP A 173 4.58 -24.16 -11.16
C ASP A 173 4.42 -23.19 -9.98
N GLU A 174 5.49 -22.88 -9.23
CA GLU A 174 5.43 -22.04 -8.02
C GLU A 174 4.78 -20.67 -8.24
N VAL A 175 5.01 -20.01 -9.38
CA VAL A 175 4.41 -18.71 -9.69
C VAL A 175 2.88 -18.79 -9.69
N HIS A 176 2.31 -19.91 -10.18
CA HIS A 176 0.87 -20.13 -10.24
C HIS A 176 0.26 -20.35 -8.85
N LEU A 177 1.06 -20.69 -7.84
CA LEU A 177 0.61 -20.83 -6.45
C LEU A 177 0.56 -19.49 -5.71
N LEU A 178 1.32 -18.47 -6.14
CA LEU A 178 1.37 -17.18 -5.46
C LEU A 178 -0.01 -16.51 -5.27
N PRO A 179 -0.94 -16.51 -6.25
CA PRO A 179 -2.28 -15.95 -6.06
C PRO A 179 -3.07 -16.63 -4.94
N TYR A 180 -2.92 -17.94 -4.81
CA TYR A 180 -3.57 -18.72 -3.72
C TYR A 180 -2.91 -18.44 -2.37
N ALA A 181 -1.58 -18.23 -2.33
CA ALA A 181 -0.89 -17.81 -1.12
C ALA A 181 -1.38 -16.44 -0.64
N VAL A 182 -1.67 -15.50 -1.55
CA VAL A 182 -2.29 -14.21 -1.22
C VAL A 182 -3.67 -14.43 -0.61
N LEU A 183 -4.50 -15.29 -1.19
CA LEU A 183 -5.82 -15.60 -0.67
C LEU A 183 -5.76 -16.23 0.74
N VAL A 184 -4.90 -17.22 0.94
CA VAL A 184 -4.67 -17.87 2.24
C VAL A 184 -4.17 -16.86 3.27
N ALA A 185 -3.26 -15.97 2.88
CA ALA A 185 -2.77 -14.91 3.75
C ALA A 185 -3.90 -13.97 4.20
N GLY A 186 -4.79 -13.58 3.30
CA GLY A 186 -5.95 -12.75 3.63
C GLY A 186 -6.91 -13.45 4.60
N ALA A 187 -7.24 -14.70 4.34
CA ALA A 187 -8.07 -15.49 5.23
C ALA A 187 -7.42 -15.65 6.62
N SER A 188 -6.13 -15.95 6.66
CA SER A 188 -5.37 -16.07 7.91
C SER A 188 -5.34 -14.75 8.71
N GLN A 189 -5.18 -13.61 8.03
CA GLN A 189 -5.25 -12.30 8.66
C GLN A 189 -6.64 -12.02 9.23
N LEU A 190 -7.70 -12.33 8.49
CA LEU A 190 -9.08 -12.19 8.97
C LEU A 190 -9.33 -13.04 10.21
N VAL A 191 -8.93 -14.31 10.19
CA VAL A 191 -9.06 -15.24 11.34
C VAL A 191 -8.29 -14.69 12.55
N LEU A 192 -7.07 -14.17 12.36
CA LEU A 192 -6.27 -13.56 13.41
C LEU A 192 -7.00 -12.37 14.07
N HIS A 193 -7.63 -11.51 13.26
CA HIS A 193 -8.40 -10.36 13.76
C HIS A 193 -9.68 -10.81 14.49
N LEU A 194 -10.41 -11.78 13.94
CA LEU A 194 -11.61 -12.36 14.57
C LEU A 194 -11.28 -12.97 15.93
N ALA A 195 -10.22 -13.79 16.01
CA ALA A 195 -9.77 -14.40 17.26
C ALA A 195 -9.37 -13.35 18.32
N ALA A 196 -8.71 -12.27 17.88
CA ALA A 196 -8.34 -11.17 18.76
C ALA A 196 -9.56 -10.37 19.25
N LEU A 197 -10.55 -10.12 18.39
CA LEU A 197 -11.81 -9.46 18.77
C LEU A 197 -12.59 -10.31 19.76
N ALA A 198 -12.73 -11.61 19.52
CA ALA A 198 -13.41 -12.54 20.42
C ALA A 198 -12.81 -12.51 21.83
N LYS A 199 -11.47 -12.38 21.94
CA LYS A 199 -10.75 -12.29 23.22
C LYS A 199 -10.73 -10.88 23.83
N SER A 200 -11.26 -9.87 23.16
CA SER A 200 -11.16 -8.45 23.60
C SER A 200 -12.51 -7.73 23.71
N GLY A 201 -13.59 -8.45 23.91
CA GLY A 201 -14.93 -7.88 24.10
C GLY A 201 -15.93 -8.25 23.01
N GLY A 202 -15.62 -9.29 22.23
CA GLY A 202 -16.50 -9.82 21.19
C GLY A 202 -16.32 -9.18 19.81
N VAL A 203 -16.89 -9.83 18.81
CA VAL A 203 -16.96 -9.32 17.43
C VAL A 203 -18.14 -8.36 17.33
N PRO A 204 -17.99 -7.16 16.75
CA PRO A 204 -19.10 -6.24 16.54
C PRO A 204 -20.28 -6.91 15.82
N PRO A 205 -21.53 -6.68 16.26
CA PRO A 205 -22.68 -7.35 15.67
C PRO A 205 -22.94 -6.86 14.24
N PHE A 206 -22.98 -7.78 13.29
CA PHE A 206 -23.30 -7.46 11.89
C PHE A 206 -24.73 -6.93 11.78
N ALA A 207 -24.89 -5.68 11.31
CA ALA A 207 -26.19 -5.04 11.14
C ALA A 207 -26.22 -4.21 9.84
N LEU A 208 -27.29 -4.38 9.07
CA LEU A 208 -27.53 -3.59 7.86
C LEU A 208 -28.54 -2.45 8.10
N THR A 209 -29.29 -2.52 9.19
CA THR A 209 -30.29 -1.52 9.59
C THR A 209 -29.66 -0.28 10.22
N GLY A 210 -30.31 0.88 10.09
CA GLY A 210 -29.79 2.17 10.52
C GLY A 210 -28.69 2.71 9.56
N GLY A 211 -28.13 3.89 9.80
CA GLY A 211 -27.06 4.26 8.92
C GLY A 211 -26.74 5.72 8.69
N GLU A 212 -27.30 6.60 9.52
CA GLU A 212 -26.92 8.01 9.44
C GLU A 212 -25.44 8.23 9.77
N ASP A 213 -24.96 7.54 10.80
CA ASP A 213 -23.57 7.49 11.22
C ASP A 213 -22.62 6.93 10.14
N VAL A 214 -23.04 5.90 9.38
CA VAL A 214 -22.27 5.37 8.25
C VAL A 214 -22.32 6.31 7.05
N ARG A 215 -23.42 7.04 6.85
CA ARG A 215 -23.52 8.08 5.81
C ARG A 215 -22.56 9.24 6.10
N GLU A 216 -22.51 9.68 7.36
CA GLU A 216 -21.54 10.68 7.83
C GLU A 216 -20.09 10.22 7.62
N LEU A 217 -19.77 8.98 8.03
CA LEU A 217 -18.46 8.37 7.78
C LEU A 217 -18.09 8.39 6.30
N ARG A 218 -18.99 7.96 5.43
CA ARG A 218 -18.77 7.94 3.96
C ARG A 218 -18.52 9.33 3.39
N ARG A 219 -19.25 10.36 3.87
CA ARG A 219 -19.02 11.76 3.48
C ARG A 219 -17.66 12.27 3.94
N ALA A 220 -17.25 11.91 5.16
CA ALA A 220 -15.94 12.27 5.69
C ALA A 220 -14.78 11.56 4.96
N MET A 221 -15.01 10.34 4.48
CA MET A 221 -14.01 9.56 3.72
C MET A 221 -13.81 10.05 2.30
N ALA A 222 -14.85 10.53 1.63
CA ALA A 222 -14.80 10.83 0.19
C ALA A 222 -13.62 11.74 -0.22
N PRO A 223 -13.34 12.88 0.47
CA PRO A 223 -12.20 13.73 0.10
C PRO A 223 -10.85 13.05 0.36
N VAL A 224 -10.73 12.22 1.39
CA VAL A 224 -9.49 11.49 1.71
C VAL A 224 -9.23 10.39 0.68
N VAL A 225 -10.28 9.66 0.26
CA VAL A 225 -10.19 8.65 -0.82
C VAL A 225 -9.75 9.31 -2.12
N LEU A 226 -10.30 10.48 -2.48
CA LEU A 226 -9.88 11.19 -3.67
C LEU A 226 -8.42 11.62 -3.60
N ALA A 227 -7.99 12.20 -2.49
CA ALA A 227 -6.62 12.68 -2.32
C ALA A 227 -5.57 11.54 -2.35
N THR A 228 -5.85 10.43 -1.66
CA THR A 228 -4.93 9.27 -1.62
C THR A 228 -5.06 8.39 -2.86
N GLY A 229 -6.26 8.32 -3.44
CA GLY A 229 -6.58 7.50 -4.59
C GLY A 229 -5.84 7.90 -5.85
N LEU A 230 -5.70 9.20 -6.11
CA LEU A 230 -4.99 9.69 -7.30
C LEU A 230 -3.53 9.20 -7.36
N HIS A 231 -2.84 9.19 -6.22
CA HIS A 231 -1.47 8.66 -6.18
C HIS A 231 -1.43 7.16 -6.46
N GLN A 232 -2.40 6.40 -5.93
CA GLN A 232 -2.50 4.97 -6.18
C GLN A 232 -2.90 4.66 -7.62
N ILE A 233 -3.79 5.45 -8.20
CA ILE A 233 -4.19 5.35 -9.61
C ILE A 233 -2.99 5.61 -10.52
N ASN A 234 -2.16 6.63 -10.22
CA ASN A 234 -0.96 6.89 -11.00
C ASN A 234 -0.01 5.68 -11.01
N ALA A 235 0.29 5.13 -9.82
CA ALA A 235 1.15 3.95 -9.72
C ALA A 235 0.55 2.72 -10.42
N PHE A 236 -0.78 2.58 -10.42
CA PHE A 236 -1.48 1.54 -11.17
C PHE A 236 -1.35 1.74 -12.67
N LEU A 237 -1.55 2.96 -13.18
CA LEU A 237 -1.39 3.30 -14.59
C LEU A 237 0.04 3.05 -15.10
N ASP A 238 1.05 3.42 -14.32
CA ASP A 238 2.46 3.15 -14.65
C ASP A 238 2.71 1.64 -14.83
N THR A 239 2.13 0.82 -13.93
CA THR A 239 2.24 -0.64 -14.03
C THR A 239 1.50 -1.20 -15.24
N VAL A 240 0.29 -0.68 -15.55
CA VAL A 240 -0.49 -1.06 -16.73
C VAL A 240 0.29 -0.73 -18.01
N ILE A 241 0.85 0.47 -18.10
CA ILE A 241 1.63 0.91 -19.25
C ILE A 241 2.86 0.02 -19.42
N ALA A 242 3.60 -0.25 -18.33
CA ALA A 242 4.75 -1.13 -18.39
C ALA A 242 4.35 -2.55 -18.84
N TYR A 243 3.24 -3.08 -18.35
CA TYR A 243 2.78 -4.41 -18.74
C TYR A 243 2.29 -4.48 -20.18
N VAL A 244 1.54 -3.49 -20.65
CA VAL A 244 0.90 -3.52 -21.96
C VAL A 244 1.90 -3.18 -23.09
N PHE A 245 2.71 -2.15 -22.90
CA PHE A 245 3.57 -1.62 -23.96
C PHE A 245 5.00 -2.13 -23.92
N LEU A 246 5.55 -2.41 -22.73
CA LEU A 246 6.95 -2.85 -22.61
C LEU A 246 7.11 -4.37 -22.60
N ARG A 247 6.02 -5.13 -22.48
CA ARG A 247 6.08 -6.59 -22.34
C ARG A 247 6.84 -7.30 -23.47
N ASP A 248 6.63 -6.89 -24.70
CA ASP A 248 7.22 -7.52 -25.87
C ASP A 248 8.64 -7.00 -26.16
N VAL A 249 8.95 -5.76 -25.77
CA VAL A 249 10.25 -5.11 -25.96
C VAL A 249 11.19 -5.34 -24.77
N ALA A 250 10.64 -5.34 -23.57
CA ALA A 250 11.39 -5.46 -22.31
C ALA A 250 10.68 -6.43 -21.34
N PRO A 251 10.64 -7.75 -21.61
CA PRO A 251 10.00 -8.72 -20.74
C PRO A 251 10.51 -8.59 -19.29
N GLY A 252 9.60 -8.72 -18.31
CA GLY A 252 9.94 -8.51 -16.90
C GLY A 252 9.99 -7.05 -16.45
N ALA A 253 9.48 -6.10 -17.27
CA ALA A 253 9.52 -4.66 -16.94
C ALA A 253 8.80 -4.32 -15.64
N VAL A 254 7.65 -4.94 -15.36
CA VAL A 254 6.89 -4.72 -14.12
C VAL A 254 7.70 -5.21 -12.91
N ALA A 255 8.33 -6.38 -13.01
CA ALA A 255 9.18 -6.93 -11.96
C ALA A 255 10.41 -6.05 -11.71
N ILE A 256 11.04 -5.53 -12.74
CA ILE A 256 12.18 -4.59 -12.62
C ILE A 256 11.76 -3.31 -11.89
N LEU A 257 10.64 -2.70 -12.29
CA LEU A 257 10.09 -1.52 -11.61
C LEU A 257 9.76 -1.83 -10.15
N TYR A 258 9.20 -3.00 -9.87
CA TYR A 258 8.88 -3.45 -8.52
C TYR A 258 10.14 -3.58 -7.65
N PHE A 259 11.18 -4.29 -8.12
CA PHE A 259 12.43 -4.47 -7.37
C PHE A 259 13.19 -3.15 -7.17
N GLY A 260 13.28 -2.30 -8.21
CA GLY A 260 13.90 -0.98 -8.10
C GLY A 260 13.18 -0.05 -7.12
N ASN A 261 11.84 0.02 -7.17
CA ASN A 261 11.04 0.81 -6.24
C ASN A 261 11.20 0.34 -4.78
N ARG A 262 11.43 -0.97 -4.58
CA ARG A 262 11.61 -1.52 -3.23
C ARG A 262 12.80 -0.93 -2.52
N LEU A 263 13.91 -0.73 -3.22
CA LEU A 263 15.12 -0.11 -2.67
C LEU A 263 14.91 1.36 -2.33
N LEU A 264 14.16 2.10 -3.14
CA LEU A 264 13.78 3.49 -2.87
C LEU A 264 12.93 3.64 -1.60
N GLN A 265 12.03 2.67 -1.36
CA GLN A 265 11.13 2.74 -0.20
C GLN A 265 11.85 2.74 1.13
N PHE A 266 13.06 2.18 1.22
CA PHE A 266 13.80 2.09 2.48
C PHE A 266 14.23 3.47 3.01
N PRO A 267 15.02 4.31 2.28
CA PRO A 267 15.36 5.64 2.75
C PRO A 267 14.13 6.55 2.87
N MET A 268 13.13 6.41 1.99
CA MET A 268 11.90 7.18 2.06
C MET A 268 11.13 6.90 3.35
N ALA A 269 11.03 5.65 3.78
CA ALA A 269 10.30 5.29 4.99
C ALA A 269 11.03 5.73 6.25
N LEU A 270 12.36 5.64 6.27
CA LEU A 270 13.16 6.00 7.43
C LEU A 270 13.22 7.52 7.62
N ILE A 271 13.57 8.24 6.57
CA ILE A 271 13.87 9.68 6.64
C ILE A 271 12.62 10.52 6.35
N ALA A 272 11.99 10.33 5.18
CA ALA A 272 10.89 11.21 4.76
C ALA A 272 9.65 11.05 5.66
N HIS A 273 9.34 9.84 6.08
CA HIS A 273 8.24 9.59 7.03
C HIS A 273 8.55 10.14 8.42
N GLY A 274 9.78 9.95 8.91
CA GLY A 274 10.23 10.45 10.21
C GLY A 274 10.16 11.98 10.28
N VAL A 275 10.84 12.67 9.35
CA VAL A 275 10.83 14.13 9.27
C VAL A 275 9.41 14.68 9.07
N GLY A 276 8.65 14.08 8.16
CA GLY A 276 7.30 14.54 7.88
C GLY A 276 6.34 14.38 9.08
N THR A 277 6.50 13.33 9.89
CA THR A 277 5.68 13.12 11.10
C THR A 277 6.10 14.09 12.21
N ALA A 278 7.40 14.32 12.39
CA ALA A 278 7.91 15.26 13.37
C ALA A 278 7.56 16.72 13.02
N ALA A 279 7.54 17.07 11.73
CA ALA A 279 7.21 18.43 11.27
C ALA A 279 5.71 18.73 11.34
N TYR A 280 4.83 17.73 11.32
CA TYR A 280 3.38 17.94 11.21
C TYR A 280 2.78 18.79 12.35
N PRO A 281 3.08 18.57 13.65
CA PRO A 281 2.58 19.41 14.74
C PRO A 281 3.05 20.87 14.64
N GLU A 282 4.31 21.08 14.22
CA GLU A 282 4.87 22.41 14.03
C GLU A 282 4.19 23.15 12.86
N LEU A 283 3.95 22.47 11.75
CA LEU A 283 3.18 23.02 10.63
C LEU A 283 1.74 23.34 11.05
N ALA A 284 1.12 22.52 11.86
CA ALA A 284 -0.23 22.74 12.37
C ALA A 284 -0.32 23.96 13.29
N SER A 285 0.66 24.15 14.18
CA SER A 285 0.71 25.35 15.04
C SER A 285 0.95 26.62 14.23
N ARG A 286 1.83 26.59 13.22
CA ARG A 286 2.11 27.71 12.34
C ARG A 286 0.95 28.03 11.39
N ALA A 287 0.12 27.05 11.03
CA ALA A 287 -1.06 27.27 10.20
C ALA A 287 -2.06 28.25 10.84
N ALA A 288 -2.15 28.30 12.17
CA ALA A 288 -2.95 29.28 12.89
C ALA A 288 -2.47 30.72 12.68
N LEU A 289 -1.18 30.91 12.32
CA LEU A 289 -0.56 32.21 12.06
C LEU A 289 -0.59 32.57 10.55
N GLY A 290 -1.08 31.68 9.70
CA GLY A 290 -1.25 31.89 8.26
C GLY A 290 -0.18 31.23 7.39
N TRP A 291 -0.34 31.38 6.06
CA TRP A 291 0.50 30.74 5.05
C TRP A 291 1.98 31.13 5.09
N SER A 292 2.28 32.39 5.44
CA SER A 292 3.67 32.86 5.56
C SER A 292 4.44 32.10 6.65
N ALA A 293 3.83 31.95 7.84
CA ALA A 293 4.43 31.20 8.94
C ALA A 293 4.56 29.70 8.62
N THR A 294 3.55 29.13 7.97
CA THR A 294 3.61 27.73 7.50
C THR A 294 4.72 27.54 6.46
N GLY A 295 4.89 28.50 5.53
CA GLY A 295 5.95 28.49 4.53
C GLY A 295 7.35 28.48 5.14
N GLU A 296 7.55 29.20 6.25
CA GLU A 296 8.81 29.14 6.99
C GLU A 296 9.04 27.77 7.64
N GLY A 297 8.01 27.19 8.28
CA GLY A 297 8.07 25.84 8.81
C GLY A 297 8.39 24.79 7.74
N LEU A 298 7.76 24.92 6.56
CA LEU A 298 8.06 24.09 5.39
C LEU A 298 9.50 24.21 4.93
N ARG A 299 10.04 25.43 4.90
CA ARG A 299 11.43 25.69 4.51
C ARG A 299 12.41 25.01 5.47
N ILE A 300 12.14 25.08 6.78
CA ILE A 300 12.96 24.43 7.81
C ILE A 300 12.89 22.90 7.66
N ALA A 301 11.69 22.34 7.63
CA ALA A 301 11.49 20.91 7.47
C ALA A 301 12.02 20.38 6.13
N GLY A 302 11.86 21.15 5.05
CA GLY A 302 12.38 20.83 3.72
C GLY A 302 13.91 20.83 3.66
N ARG A 303 14.58 21.77 4.32
CA ARG A 303 16.05 21.79 4.44
C ARG A 303 16.55 20.55 5.21
N LEU A 304 15.91 20.22 6.34
CA LEU A 304 16.26 19.05 7.12
C LEU A 304 16.07 17.77 6.32
N LEU A 305 14.95 17.68 5.60
CA LEU A 305 14.64 16.55 4.74
C LEU A 305 15.66 16.41 3.60
N ALA A 306 15.99 17.51 2.93
CA ALA A 306 17.00 17.53 1.87
C ALA A 306 18.39 17.17 2.41
N PHE A 307 18.76 17.68 3.58
CA PHE A 307 20.04 17.38 4.22
C PHE A 307 20.28 15.88 4.43
N PHE A 308 19.26 15.13 4.84
CA PHE A 308 19.38 13.68 5.02
C PHE A 308 19.14 12.90 3.73
N LEU A 309 18.20 13.34 2.87
CA LEU A 309 17.85 12.58 1.68
C LEU A 309 18.80 12.79 0.50
N MET A 310 19.49 13.95 0.38
CA MET A 310 20.49 14.13 -0.68
C MET A 310 21.65 13.11 -0.56
N PRO A 311 22.31 12.97 0.61
CA PRO A 311 23.32 11.94 0.77
C PRO A 311 22.77 10.52 0.55
N ALA A 312 21.53 10.25 1.01
CA ALA A 312 20.90 8.96 0.80
C ALA A 312 20.61 8.69 -0.68
N ALA A 313 20.18 9.71 -1.45
CA ALA A 313 19.94 9.61 -2.88
C ALA A 313 21.24 9.38 -3.66
N VAL A 314 22.28 10.16 -3.37
CA VAL A 314 23.61 9.97 -3.96
C VAL A 314 24.19 8.63 -3.58
N GLY A 315 24.08 8.23 -2.30
CA GLY A 315 24.50 6.92 -1.83
C GLY A 315 23.78 5.80 -2.58
N LEU A 316 22.46 5.85 -2.67
CA LEU A 316 21.67 4.84 -3.39
C LEU A 316 22.04 4.79 -4.88
N PHE A 317 22.29 5.95 -5.51
CA PHE A 317 22.72 6.03 -6.90
C PHE A 317 24.08 5.35 -7.11
N VAL A 318 25.07 5.68 -6.27
CA VAL A 318 26.44 5.14 -6.37
C VAL A 318 26.51 3.66 -6.04
N VAL A 319 25.79 3.22 -4.99
CA VAL A 319 25.81 1.81 -4.56
C VAL A 319 24.68 0.98 -5.18
N ALA A 320 23.95 1.51 -6.16
CA ALA A 320 22.82 0.79 -6.79
C ALA A 320 23.24 -0.60 -7.29
N GLU A 321 24.35 -0.69 -8.02
CA GLU A 321 24.82 -1.95 -8.58
C GLU A 321 25.22 -2.97 -7.50
N PRO A 322 26.16 -2.70 -6.59
CA PRO A 322 26.51 -3.65 -5.54
C PRO A 322 25.31 -4.00 -4.66
N LEU A 323 24.37 -3.07 -4.43
CA LEU A 323 23.18 -3.31 -3.63
C LEU A 323 22.21 -4.27 -4.34
N VAL A 324 21.90 -4.02 -5.62
CA VAL A 324 21.04 -4.88 -6.42
C VAL A 324 21.64 -6.27 -6.55
N ARG A 325 22.96 -6.39 -6.81
CA ARG A 325 23.67 -7.66 -6.85
C ARG A 325 23.57 -8.40 -5.52
N ALA A 326 23.88 -7.75 -4.43
CA ALA A 326 23.88 -8.37 -3.11
C ALA A 326 22.49 -8.89 -2.69
N ILE A 327 21.43 -8.15 -3.06
CA ILE A 327 20.06 -8.50 -2.65
C ILE A 327 19.41 -9.46 -3.63
N TYR A 328 19.47 -9.18 -4.93
CA TYR A 328 18.64 -9.86 -5.94
C TYR A 328 19.38 -10.80 -6.87
N GLN A 329 20.70 -10.65 -7.06
CA GLN A 329 21.43 -11.53 -7.99
C GLN A 329 21.59 -12.94 -7.38
N THR A 330 20.57 -13.77 -7.62
CA THR A 330 20.52 -15.17 -7.17
C THR A 330 19.58 -15.95 -8.11
N GLY A 331 19.85 -17.23 -8.29
CA GLY A 331 19.01 -18.11 -9.10
C GLY A 331 18.70 -17.55 -10.49
N SER A 332 17.43 -17.36 -10.80
CA SER A 332 16.94 -16.87 -12.10
C SER A 332 17.15 -15.37 -12.33
N PHE A 333 17.63 -14.59 -11.34
CA PHE A 333 17.91 -13.17 -11.50
C PHE A 333 19.32 -12.95 -12.03
N GLY A 334 19.46 -13.04 -13.35
CA GLY A 334 20.77 -12.97 -14.05
C GLY A 334 21.34 -11.55 -14.14
N ALA A 335 22.51 -11.44 -14.82
CA ALA A 335 23.24 -10.18 -14.95
C ALA A 335 22.47 -9.10 -15.75
N ASP A 336 21.69 -9.48 -16.77
CA ASP A 336 20.82 -8.55 -17.51
C ASP A 336 19.76 -7.93 -16.60
N ALA A 337 19.07 -8.75 -15.80
CA ALA A 337 18.09 -8.29 -14.83
C ALA A 337 18.72 -7.32 -13.79
N VAL A 338 19.96 -7.60 -13.36
CA VAL A 338 20.71 -6.68 -12.50
C VAL A 338 20.92 -5.34 -13.20
N GLY A 339 21.44 -5.31 -14.42
CA GLY A 339 21.73 -4.07 -15.14
C GLY A 339 20.48 -3.20 -15.33
N ARG A 340 19.36 -3.81 -15.77
CA ARG A 340 18.07 -3.14 -15.92
C ARG A 340 17.52 -2.63 -14.60
N THR A 341 17.61 -3.39 -13.50
CA THR A 341 17.16 -2.96 -12.17
C THR A 341 18.04 -1.85 -11.59
N VAL A 342 19.36 -1.88 -11.83
CA VAL A 342 20.29 -0.81 -11.45
C VAL A 342 19.89 0.50 -12.11
N LEU A 343 19.62 0.48 -13.43
CA LEU A 343 19.20 1.65 -14.18
C LEU A 343 17.94 2.28 -13.57
N VAL A 344 16.89 1.47 -13.34
CA VAL A 344 15.63 1.93 -12.72
C VAL A 344 15.85 2.44 -11.31
N THR A 345 16.66 1.75 -10.50
CA THR A 345 16.99 2.18 -9.12
C THR A 345 17.69 3.52 -9.11
N SER A 346 18.60 3.75 -10.08
CA SER A 346 19.33 5.01 -10.22
C SER A 346 18.39 6.18 -10.54
N PHE A 347 17.44 5.99 -11.46
CA PHE A 347 16.41 7.01 -11.73
C PHE A 347 15.49 7.26 -10.53
N TYR A 348 15.12 6.21 -9.80
CA TYR A 348 14.36 6.37 -8.56
C TYR A 348 15.16 7.10 -7.48
N ALA A 349 16.47 6.89 -7.40
CA ALA A 349 17.32 7.61 -6.46
C ALA A 349 17.29 9.13 -6.72
N LEU A 350 17.31 9.57 -7.99
CA LEU A 350 17.16 10.98 -8.36
C LEU A 350 15.78 11.53 -7.96
N ALA A 351 14.73 10.72 -8.03
CA ALA A 351 13.39 11.11 -7.67
C ALA A 351 13.15 11.17 -6.14
N LEU A 352 14.03 10.61 -5.32
CA LEU A 352 13.84 10.45 -3.87
C LEU A 352 13.58 11.78 -3.15
N VAL A 353 14.39 12.82 -3.44
CA VAL A 353 14.27 14.14 -2.81
C VAL A 353 13.00 14.87 -3.25
N PRO A 354 12.73 15.06 -4.58
CA PRO A 354 11.53 15.78 -5.00
C PRO A 354 10.24 15.07 -4.59
N MET A 355 10.15 13.73 -4.64
CA MET A 355 8.99 12.99 -4.16
C MET A 355 8.71 13.21 -2.67
N SER A 356 9.78 13.28 -1.86
CA SER A 356 9.65 13.47 -0.41
C SER A 356 9.27 14.91 -0.07
N LEU A 357 9.79 15.90 -0.78
CA LEU A 357 9.40 17.30 -0.65
C LEU A 357 7.94 17.51 -1.05
N ALA A 358 7.48 16.90 -2.13
CA ALA A 358 6.08 16.96 -2.54
C ALA A 358 5.14 16.41 -1.44
N LYS A 359 5.49 15.29 -0.81
CA LYS A 359 4.71 14.73 0.32
C LYS A 359 4.68 15.67 1.52
N LEU A 360 5.77 16.39 1.80
CA LEU A 360 5.82 17.39 2.86
C LEU A 360 4.93 18.60 2.54
N GLN A 361 4.93 19.08 1.29
CA GLN A 361 4.05 20.18 0.84
C GLN A 361 2.58 19.83 0.97
N VAL A 362 2.17 18.62 0.59
CA VAL A 362 0.77 18.14 0.75
C VAL A 362 0.33 18.24 2.21
N ARG A 363 1.22 17.95 3.18
CA ARG A 363 0.89 18.10 4.62
C ARG A 363 0.60 19.55 5.01
N ALA A 364 1.27 20.52 4.40
CA ALA A 364 1.00 21.95 4.66
C ALA A 364 -0.40 22.37 4.16
N PHE A 365 -0.84 21.86 3.02
CA PHE A 365 -2.22 22.09 2.56
C PHE A 365 -3.24 21.43 3.51
N HIS A 366 -2.95 20.24 4.03
CA HIS A 366 -3.83 19.55 4.97
C HIS A 366 -4.02 20.32 6.28
N VAL A 367 -2.96 20.92 6.84
CA VAL A 367 -3.11 21.72 8.08
C VAL A 367 -3.93 22.99 7.84
N HIS A 368 -3.93 23.54 6.63
CA HIS A 368 -4.80 24.64 6.21
C HIS A 368 -6.21 24.18 5.78
N ARG A 369 -6.54 22.89 5.90
CA ARG A 369 -7.81 22.28 5.44
C ARG A 369 -8.07 22.45 3.94
N ASP A 370 -7.06 22.82 3.16
CA ASP A 370 -7.12 22.87 1.71
C ASP A 370 -6.76 21.49 1.13
N GLN A 371 -7.77 20.69 0.87
CA GLN A 371 -7.62 19.41 0.17
C GLN A 371 -7.80 19.56 -1.35
N ALA A 372 -8.38 20.66 -1.81
CA ALA A 372 -8.70 20.87 -3.21
C ALA A 372 -7.44 21.12 -4.06
N THR A 373 -6.51 21.91 -3.55
CA THR A 373 -5.28 22.25 -4.27
C THR A 373 -4.40 21.03 -4.53
N PRO A 374 -4.04 20.18 -3.53
CA PRO A 374 -3.31 18.94 -3.79
C PRO A 374 -4.01 18.01 -4.78
N VAL A 375 -5.35 17.89 -4.70
CA VAL A 375 -6.12 17.05 -5.63
C VAL A 375 -6.03 17.57 -7.06
N ARG A 376 -6.20 18.88 -7.29
CA ARG A 376 -6.08 19.48 -8.64
C ARG A 376 -4.68 19.28 -9.23
N VAL A 377 -3.64 19.52 -8.43
CA VAL A 377 -2.25 19.28 -8.84
C VAL A 377 -2.03 17.80 -9.17
N SER A 378 -2.54 16.89 -8.33
CA SER A 378 -2.41 15.45 -8.57
C SER A 378 -3.10 15.02 -9.86
N ILE A 379 -4.30 15.54 -10.18
CA ILE A 379 -4.99 15.26 -11.44
C ILE A 379 -4.14 15.72 -12.64
N ALA A 380 -3.61 16.95 -12.58
CA ALA A 380 -2.75 17.47 -13.63
C ALA A 380 -1.47 16.64 -13.81
N MET A 381 -0.87 16.18 -12.69
CA MET A 381 0.31 15.32 -12.73
C MET A 381 0.01 13.93 -13.29
N VAL A 382 -1.12 13.32 -12.95
CA VAL A 382 -1.55 12.03 -13.54
C VAL A 382 -1.76 12.17 -15.04
N ALA A 383 -2.43 13.24 -15.49
CA ALA A 383 -2.63 13.50 -16.91
C ALA A 383 -1.30 13.72 -17.66
N LEU A 384 -0.38 14.50 -17.07
CA LEU A 384 0.95 14.72 -17.62
C LEU A 384 1.77 13.43 -17.67
N ASN A 385 1.76 12.65 -16.59
CA ASN A 385 2.45 11.37 -16.54
C ASN A 385 1.92 10.42 -17.63
N LEU A 386 0.61 10.30 -17.76
CA LEU A 386 0.01 9.46 -18.79
C LEU A 386 0.42 9.92 -20.21
N ALA A 387 0.38 11.23 -20.47
CA ALA A 387 0.80 11.78 -21.77
C ALA A 387 2.28 11.51 -22.06
N LEU A 388 3.17 11.74 -21.06
CA LEU A 388 4.61 11.46 -21.21
C LEU A 388 4.88 9.98 -21.42
N ASN A 389 4.23 9.10 -20.64
CA ASN A 389 4.39 7.65 -20.81
C ASN A 389 3.96 7.20 -22.22
N LEU A 390 2.83 7.70 -22.73
CA LEU A 390 2.37 7.35 -24.08
C LEU A 390 3.31 7.88 -25.18
N VAL A 391 3.95 9.04 -24.98
CA VAL A 391 4.93 9.58 -25.95
C VAL A 391 6.27 8.86 -25.88
N LEU A 392 6.72 8.47 -24.68
CA LEU A 392 8.04 7.84 -24.51
C LEU A 392 8.05 6.34 -24.85
N VAL A 393 6.90 5.69 -24.85
CA VAL A 393 6.77 4.25 -25.16
C VAL A 393 6.54 3.99 -26.65
N ASN A 394 6.06 5.00 -27.41
CA ASN A 394 5.94 4.94 -28.87
C ASN A 394 7.15 5.55 -29.58
#